data_ff9a5083bb5d914e9c889db8972e1389
#
_entry.id   ff9a5083bb5d914e9c889db8972e1389
#
_cell.length_a   1.000
_cell.length_b   1.000
_cell.length_c   1.000
_cell.angle_alpha   90.00
_cell.angle_beta   90.00
_cell.angle_gamma   90.00
#
_symmetry.space_group_name_H-M   'P 1'
#
loop_
_entity.id
_entity.type
_entity.pdbx_description
1 polymer ?
#
loop_
_entity_poly.entity_id
_entity_poly.type
_entity_poly.pdbx_seq_one_letter_code
_entity_poly.pdbx_strand_id
1 'polypeptide(L)' 'MVRIIIALLFCFPAVAFAQTYQQLSERAIECIEKDSLPKAEELLLQALKLEPKNAKNALLFSNLGLVQRRWSLILLH' A
#
# COMPACT_ATOMS: atom_id res chain seq x y z
N MET A 1 -12.33 10.27 -33.29
CA MET A 1 -11.73 9.01 -32.91
C MET A 1 -10.77 9.19 -31.73
N VAL A 2 -9.88 10.18 -31.81
CA VAL A 2 -8.98 10.47 -30.69
C VAL A 2 -9.75 10.78 -29.41
N ARG A 3 -10.89 11.45 -29.53
CA ARG A 3 -11.74 11.81 -28.40
C ARG A 3 -12.29 10.59 -27.67
N ILE A 4 -12.60 9.53 -28.40
CA ILE A 4 -13.13 8.30 -27.79
C ILE A 4 -12.05 7.64 -26.96
N ILE A 5 -10.81 7.63 -27.45
CA ILE A 5 -9.68 7.08 -26.75
C ILE A 5 -9.41 7.86 -25.47
N ILE A 6 -9.50 9.18 -25.53
CA ILE A 6 -9.31 10.05 -24.37
C ILE A 6 -10.38 9.78 -23.33
N ALA A 7 -11.64 9.59 -23.76
CA ALA A 7 -12.74 9.30 -22.85
C ALA A 7 -12.51 7.98 -22.11
N LEU A 8 -12.00 6.97 -22.81
CA LEU A 8 -11.68 5.69 -22.21
C LEU A 8 -10.56 5.82 -21.19
N LEU A 9 -9.57 6.66 -21.48
CA LEU A 9 -8.48 6.91 -20.55
C LEU A 9 -8.98 7.60 -19.28
N PHE A 10 -9.99 8.45 -19.38
CA PHE A 10 -10.59 9.10 -18.23
C PHE A 10 -11.26 8.11 -17.29
N CYS A 11 -11.86 7.06 -17.83
CA CYS A 11 -12.51 6.04 -17.00
C CYS A 11 -11.50 5.21 -16.23
N PHE A 12 -10.32 4.98 -16.78
CA PHE A 12 -9.27 4.18 -16.15
C PHE A 12 -8.78 4.75 -14.82
N PRO A 13 -8.46 6.05 -14.72
CA PRO A 13 -7.99 6.60 -13.44
C PRO A 13 -8.98 6.42 -12.30
N ALA A 14 -10.26 6.52 -12.58
CA ALA A 14 -11.28 6.33 -11.55
C ALA A 14 -11.25 4.92 -10.99
N VAL A 15 -11.04 3.92 -11.84
CA VAL A 15 -10.92 2.53 -11.41
C VAL A 15 -9.60 2.30 -10.68
N ALA A 16 -8.53 2.95 -11.13
CA ALA A 16 -7.21 2.79 -10.54
C ALA A 16 -7.14 3.31 -9.10
N PHE A 17 -7.99 4.26 -8.74
CA PHE A 17 -8.01 4.78 -7.37
C PHE A 17 -8.69 3.85 -6.38
N ALA A 18 -9.47 2.88 -6.85
CA ALA A 18 -10.15 1.93 -6.00
C ALA A 18 -9.23 0.75 -5.68
N GLN A 19 -8.16 0.99 -4.94
CA GLN A 19 -7.24 -0.06 -4.53
C GLN A 19 -7.90 -0.90 -3.44
N THR A 20 -7.86 -2.21 -3.63
CA THR A 20 -8.42 -3.14 -2.64
C THR A 20 -7.44 -3.34 -1.49
N TYR A 21 -7.96 -3.85 -0.39
CA TYR A 21 -7.16 -4.23 0.76
C TYR A 21 -6.00 -5.15 0.35
N GLN A 22 -6.29 -6.13 -0.49
CA GLN A 22 -5.29 -7.09 -0.94
C GLN A 22 -4.20 -6.41 -1.76
N GLN A 23 -4.58 -5.51 -2.67
CA GLN A 23 -3.60 -4.78 -3.49
C GLN A 23 -2.69 -3.91 -2.65
N LEU A 24 -3.26 -3.21 -1.67
CA LEU A 24 -2.46 -2.39 -0.76
C LEU A 24 -1.47 -3.23 0.04
N SER A 25 -1.94 -4.38 0.54
CA SER A 25 -1.08 -5.29 1.31
C SER A 25 0.06 -5.82 0.47
N GLU A 26 -0.21 -6.26 -0.75
CA GLU A 26 0.81 -6.80 -1.65
C GLU A 26 1.83 -5.75 -2.02
N ARG A 27 1.39 -4.54 -2.31
CA ARG A 27 2.31 -3.43 -2.65
C ARG A 27 3.16 -3.04 -1.46
N ALA A 28 2.59 -3.11 -0.26
CA ALA A 28 3.36 -2.83 0.95
C ALA A 28 4.48 -3.84 1.14
N ILE A 29 4.21 -5.12 0.92
CA ILE A 29 5.21 -6.17 1.03
C ILE A 29 6.32 -5.95 -0.01
N GLU A 30 5.96 -5.62 -1.25
CA GLU A 30 6.93 -5.27 -2.27
C GLU A 30 7.84 -4.12 -1.84
N CYS A 31 7.25 -3.09 -1.24
CA CYS A 31 8.02 -1.95 -0.76
C CYS A 31 8.99 -2.35 0.34
N ILE A 32 8.57 -3.26 1.23
CA ILE A 32 9.47 -3.77 2.28
C ILE A 32 10.65 -4.51 1.65
N GLU A 33 10.39 -5.33 0.65
CA GLU A 33 11.45 -6.07 -0.03
C GLU A 33 12.44 -5.15 -0.74
N LYS A 34 11.97 -4.00 -1.19
CA LYS A 34 12.82 -3.00 -1.87
C LYS A 34 13.35 -1.94 -0.92
N ASP A 35 13.15 -2.12 0.37
CA ASP A 35 13.54 -1.17 1.41
C ASP A 35 12.93 0.23 1.25
N SER A 36 11.79 0.31 0.58
CA SER A 36 11.00 1.55 0.51
C SER A 36 10.11 1.65 1.73
N LEU A 37 10.73 1.80 2.90
CA LEU A 37 10.03 1.70 4.18
C LEU A 37 8.96 2.76 4.42
N PRO A 38 9.18 4.05 4.09
CA PRO A 38 8.12 5.05 4.27
C PRO A 38 6.89 4.74 3.45
N LYS A 39 7.08 4.28 2.21
CA LYS A 39 5.98 3.93 1.33
C LYS A 39 5.25 2.70 1.84
N ALA A 40 6.01 1.71 2.34
CA ALA A 40 5.43 0.50 2.91
C ALA A 40 4.54 0.83 4.10
N GLU A 41 5.01 1.68 5.00
CA GLU A 41 4.23 2.10 6.16
C GLU A 41 2.93 2.77 5.73
N GLU A 42 3.01 3.68 4.78
CA GLU A 42 1.84 4.37 4.26
C GLU A 42 0.79 3.40 3.70
N LEU A 43 1.24 2.43 2.90
CA LEU A 43 0.34 1.45 2.30
C LEU A 43 -0.29 0.54 3.34
N LEU A 44 0.48 0.12 4.35
CA LEU A 44 -0.05 -0.70 5.43
C LEU A 44 -1.12 0.05 6.22
N LEU A 45 -0.88 1.32 6.53
CA LEU A 45 -1.86 2.14 7.24
C LEU A 45 -3.12 2.34 6.43
N GLN A 46 -2.99 2.54 5.11
CA GLN A 46 -4.16 2.66 4.24
C GLN A 46 -4.99 1.38 4.24
N ALA A 47 -4.33 0.23 4.18
CA ALA A 47 -5.03 -1.06 4.20
C ALA A 47 -5.77 -1.26 5.52
N LEU A 48 -5.15 -0.91 6.63
CA LEU A 48 -5.78 -1.03 7.95
C LEU A 48 -7.00 -0.13 8.08
N LYS A 49 -6.94 1.07 7.51
CA LYS A 49 -8.08 1.98 7.53
C LYS A 49 -9.21 1.50 6.64
N LEU A 50 -8.87 0.83 5.54
CA LEU A 50 -9.85 0.35 4.60
C LEU A 50 -10.69 -0.78 5.18
N GLU A 51 -10.06 -1.71 5.89
CA GLU A 51 -10.74 -2.86 6.49
C GLU A 51 -10.24 -3.09 7.91
N PRO A 52 -10.71 -2.27 8.87
CA PRO A 52 -10.20 -2.34 10.25
C PRO A 52 -10.54 -3.63 10.99
N LYS A 53 -11.49 -4.41 10.49
CA LYS A 53 -11.88 -5.68 11.12
C LYS A 53 -11.43 -6.91 10.37
N ASN A 54 -10.56 -6.74 9.37
CA ASN A 54 -10.06 -7.87 8.60
C ASN A 54 -9.14 -8.73 9.47
N ALA A 55 -9.37 -10.05 9.47
CA ALA A 55 -8.55 -10.98 10.25
C ALA A 55 -7.09 -10.96 9.81
N LYS A 56 -6.82 -10.62 8.56
CA LYS A 56 -5.45 -10.54 8.04
C LYS A 56 -4.67 -9.33 8.55
N ASN A 57 -5.33 -8.43 9.28
CA ASN A 57 -4.65 -7.26 9.85
C ASN A 57 -3.53 -7.65 10.81
N ALA A 58 -3.62 -8.84 11.41
CA ALA A 58 -2.55 -9.34 12.26
C ALA A 58 -1.22 -9.42 11.50
N LEU A 59 -1.27 -9.85 10.24
CA LEU A 59 -0.09 -9.89 9.37
C LEU A 59 0.40 -8.49 9.03
N LEU A 60 -0.54 -7.56 8.80
CA LEU A 60 -0.18 -6.18 8.49
C LEU A 60 0.48 -5.50 9.68
N PHE A 61 -0.02 -5.75 10.89
CA PHE A 61 0.60 -5.22 12.11
C PHE A 61 2.01 -5.77 12.30
N SER A 62 2.20 -7.05 12.00
CA SER A 62 3.51 -7.68 12.07
C SER A 62 4.48 -7.02 11.10
N ASN A 63 4.04 -6.80 9.86
CA ASN A 63 4.85 -6.12 8.84
C ASN A 63 5.12 -4.67 9.21
N LEU A 64 4.13 -3.99 9.78
CA LEU A 64 4.30 -2.61 10.22
C LEU A 64 5.35 -2.52 11.33
N GLY A 65 5.32 -3.46 12.27
CA GLY A 65 6.33 -3.54 13.31
C GLY A 65 7.72 -3.74 12.75
N LEU A 66 7.85 -4.58 11.74
CA LEU A 66 9.12 -4.82 11.04
C LEU A 66 9.63 -3.55 10.37
N VAL A 67 8.74 -2.81 9.69
CA VAL A 67 9.10 -1.56 9.04
C VAL A 67 9.58 -0.54 10.07
N GLN A 68 8.87 -0.41 11.17
CA GLN A 68 9.22 0.55 12.21
C GLN A 68 10.55 0.18 12.86
N ARG A 69 10.82 -1.11 13.05
CA ARG A 69 12.10 -1.57 13.59
C ARG A 69 13.25 -1.22 12.64
N ARG A 70 13.08 -1.46 11.35
CA ARG A 70 14.12 -1.13 10.37
C ARG A 70 14.35 0.38 10.31
N TRP A 71 13.31 1.17 10.37
CA TRP A 71 13.39 2.61 10.44
C TRP A 71 14.24 3.05 11.62
N SER A 72 13.94 2.51 12.79
CA SER A 72 14.68 2.86 14.02
C SER A 72 16.16 2.54 13.89
N LEU A 73 16.49 1.39 13.31
CA LEU A 73 17.87 0.99 13.11
C LEU A 73 18.60 1.93 12.15
N ILE A 74 17.93 2.36 11.09
CA ILE A 74 18.50 3.30 10.13
C ILE A 74 18.74 4.66 10.78
N LEU A 75 17.79 5.14 11.58
CA LEU A 75 17.90 6.43 12.24
C LEU A 75 18.96 6.44 13.34
N LEU A 76 19.22 5.29 13.96
CA LEU A 76 20.27 5.18 14.99
C LEU A 76 21.66 5.15 14.41
N HIS A 77 21.80 4.84 13.15
CA HIS A 77 23.07 4.83 12.44
C HIS A 77 23.25 6.10 11.63
#